data_41531b484023914925b3811b7dbf84e9
#
_entry.id   41531b484023914925b3811b7dbf84e9
#
_cell.length_a   1.000
_cell.length_b   1.000
_cell.length_c   1.000
_cell.angle_alpha   90.00
_cell.angle_beta   90.00
_cell.angle_gamma   90.00
#
_symmetry.space_group_name_H-M   'P 1'
#
loop_
_entity.id
_entity.type
_entity.pdbx_description
1 polymer ?
#
loop_
_entity_poly.entity_id
_entity_poly.type
_entity_poly.pdbx_seq_one_letter_code
_entity_poly.pdbx_strand_id
1 'polypeptide(L)'
;MPVPVYLVRHAKAGSRNDFDGDDRERPLTNSGRQQAAALATRLAALSPSIIMSSPYRRCVETLEPLAVAIGCQVRLDEALGEFFTERSQPEAGLMTLLQSLPDRAVICSHGDVIPAIINLLKDRGMHVHGEPQWQKASVWVLERDGKQFATASAWPPPAVD
;
A
#
# COMPACT_ATOMS: atom_id res chain seq x y z
N MET A 1 12.86 -13.37 14.74
CA MET A 1 12.34 -13.79 13.42
C MET A 1 11.84 -12.59 12.66
N PRO A 2 12.20 -12.41 11.40
CA PRO A 2 11.65 -11.32 10.60
C PRO A 2 10.16 -11.52 10.37
N VAL A 3 9.40 -10.45 10.46
CA VAL A 3 7.95 -10.45 10.25
C VAL A 3 7.58 -9.43 9.19
N PRO A 4 6.62 -9.74 8.32
CA PRO A 4 6.31 -8.89 7.19
C PRO A 4 5.33 -7.77 7.53
N VAL A 5 5.47 -6.67 6.77
CA VAL A 5 4.44 -5.64 6.56
C VAL A 5 4.24 -5.57 5.06
N TYR A 6 3.01 -5.43 4.61
CA TYR A 6 2.66 -5.44 3.19
C TYR A 6 2.28 -4.03 2.74
N LEU A 7 2.99 -3.53 1.74
CA LEU A 7 2.78 -2.19 1.19
C LEU A 7 2.20 -2.32 -0.22
N VAL A 8 0.95 -1.94 -0.38
CA VAL A 8 0.18 -2.14 -1.61
C VAL A 8 0.03 -0.82 -2.35
N ARG A 9 0.34 -0.80 -3.64
CA ARG A 9 -0.06 0.31 -4.49
C ARG A 9 -1.52 0.13 -4.88
N HIS A 10 -2.31 1.21 -4.83
CA HIS A 10 -3.72 1.11 -5.22
C HIS A 10 -3.88 0.46 -6.60
N ALA A 11 -4.99 -0.24 -6.79
CA ALA A 11 -5.31 -0.91 -8.03
C ALA A 11 -5.69 0.10 -9.12
N LYS A 12 -5.95 -0.40 -10.33
CA LYS A 12 -6.20 0.45 -11.49
C LYS A 12 -7.42 1.36 -11.27
N ALA A 13 -7.17 2.66 -11.38
CA ALA A 13 -8.20 3.69 -11.31
C ALA A 13 -8.32 4.37 -12.67
N GLY A 14 -9.41 5.06 -12.91
CA GLY A 14 -9.58 5.82 -14.16
C GLY A 14 -8.53 6.92 -14.30
N SER A 15 -8.44 7.49 -15.51
CA SER A 15 -7.51 8.57 -15.77
C SER A 15 -7.86 9.80 -14.94
N ARG A 16 -6.86 10.44 -14.35
CA ARG A 16 -7.02 11.71 -13.63
C ARG A 16 -7.66 12.78 -14.51
N ASN A 17 -7.27 12.82 -15.78
CA ASN A 17 -7.76 13.83 -16.73
C ASN A 17 -9.21 13.60 -17.15
N ASP A 18 -9.69 12.36 -17.06
CA ASP A 18 -11.05 11.99 -17.47
C ASP A 18 -12.05 12.02 -16.31
N PHE A 19 -11.57 12.20 -15.09
CA PHE A 19 -12.44 12.25 -13.91
C PHE A 19 -12.87 13.68 -13.64
N ASP A 20 -14.19 13.88 -13.60
CA ASP A 20 -14.80 15.15 -13.26
C ASP A 20 -15.08 15.20 -11.76
N GLY A 21 -14.39 16.09 -11.05
CA GLY A 21 -14.53 16.26 -9.62
C GLY A 21 -13.20 16.18 -8.89
N ASP A 22 -13.26 16.00 -7.57
CA ASP A 22 -12.10 15.91 -6.71
C ASP A 22 -11.36 14.60 -6.96
N ASP A 23 -10.07 14.68 -7.26
CA ASP A 23 -9.23 13.50 -7.53
C ASP A 23 -9.21 12.51 -6.36
N ARG A 24 -9.43 12.97 -5.13
CA ARG A 24 -9.53 12.09 -3.96
C ARG A 24 -10.70 11.11 -4.07
N GLU A 25 -11.74 11.47 -4.82
CA GLU A 25 -12.94 10.66 -5.01
C GLU A 25 -12.89 9.78 -6.25
N ARG A 26 -11.80 9.81 -7.02
CA ARG A 26 -11.68 9.02 -8.24
C ARG A 26 -11.63 7.52 -7.90
N PRO A 27 -12.62 6.73 -8.40
CA PRO A 27 -12.74 5.31 -8.00
C PRO A 27 -11.85 4.39 -8.83
N LEU A 28 -11.78 3.13 -8.41
CA LEU A 28 -11.20 2.06 -9.22
C LEU A 28 -12.06 1.82 -10.46
N THR A 29 -11.40 1.34 -11.52
CA THR A 29 -12.09 0.80 -12.69
C THR A 29 -12.60 -0.61 -12.37
N ASN A 30 -13.38 -1.20 -13.30
CA ASN A 30 -13.79 -2.60 -13.16
C ASN A 30 -12.57 -3.53 -13.08
N SER A 31 -11.57 -3.29 -13.92
CA SER A 31 -10.31 -4.02 -13.89
C SER A 31 -9.60 -3.87 -12.54
N GLY A 32 -9.59 -2.65 -11.99
CA GLY A 32 -9.03 -2.39 -10.66
C GLY A 32 -9.77 -3.12 -9.55
N ARG A 33 -11.09 -3.22 -9.64
CA ARG A 33 -11.88 -3.99 -8.66
C ARG A 33 -11.56 -5.48 -8.73
N GLN A 34 -11.30 -6.02 -9.92
CA GLN A 34 -10.85 -7.40 -10.08
C GLN A 34 -9.47 -7.60 -9.46
N GLN A 35 -8.54 -6.65 -9.66
CA GLN A 35 -7.24 -6.69 -9.00
C GLN A 35 -7.38 -6.66 -7.47
N ALA A 36 -8.25 -5.81 -6.95
CA ALA A 36 -8.49 -5.73 -5.50
C ALA A 36 -9.03 -7.04 -4.94
N ALA A 37 -9.95 -7.69 -5.66
CA ALA A 37 -10.49 -8.99 -5.25
C ALA A 37 -9.40 -10.07 -5.25
N ALA A 38 -8.53 -10.10 -6.24
CA ALA A 38 -7.43 -11.05 -6.32
C ALA A 38 -6.41 -10.81 -5.20
N LEU A 39 -6.10 -9.55 -4.91
CA LEU A 39 -5.23 -9.19 -3.77
C LEU A 39 -5.84 -9.63 -2.44
N ALA A 40 -7.16 -9.45 -2.27
CA ALA A 40 -7.84 -9.87 -1.05
C ALA A 40 -7.69 -11.36 -0.79
N THR A 41 -7.84 -12.20 -1.83
CA THR A 41 -7.65 -13.64 -1.71
C THR A 41 -6.24 -13.98 -1.25
N ARG A 42 -5.24 -13.36 -1.87
CA ARG A 42 -3.84 -13.65 -1.56
C ARG A 42 -3.45 -13.15 -0.16
N LEU A 43 -3.83 -11.92 0.18
CA LEU A 43 -3.46 -11.30 1.44
C LEU A 43 -4.22 -11.88 2.63
N ALA A 44 -5.50 -12.25 2.46
CA ALA A 44 -6.28 -12.86 3.53
C ALA A 44 -5.64 -14.16 4.04
N ALA A 45 -5.02 -14.93 3.15
CA ALA A 45 -4.33 -16.17 3.50
C ALA A 45 -3.11 -15.94 4.41
N LEU A 46 -2.61 -14.70 4.47
CA LEU A 46 -1.43 -14.34 5.28
C LEU A 46 -1.80 -13.79 6.66
N SER A 47 -3.07 -13.80 7.02
CA SER A 47 -3.58 -13.40 8.34
C SER A 47 -3.14 -11.97 8.74
N PRO A 48 -3.52 -10.95 7.97
CA PRO A 48 -3.14 -9.56 8.30
C PRO A 48 -3.71 -9.13 9.65
N SER A 49 -2.95 -8.32 10.38
CA SER A 49 -3.34 -7.84 11.70
C SER A 49 -4.21 -6.60 11.65
N ILE A 50 -3.85 -5.64 10.81
CA ILE A 50 -4.65 -4.42 10.55
C ILE A 50 -4.57 -4.06 9.08
N ILE A 51 -5.52 -3.26 8.64
CA ILE A 51 -5.55 -2.70 7.29
C ILE A 51 -5.59 -1.19 7.41
N MET A 52 -4.66 -0.50 6.75
CA MET A 52 -4.56 0.94 6.78
C MET A 52 -4.37 1.49 5.37
N SER A 53 -4.93 2.65 5.08
CA SER A 53 -4.94 3.18 3.72
C SER A 53 -4.81 4.69 3.70
N SER A 54 -4.24 5.19 2.60
CA SER A 54 -4.48 6.57 2.18
C SER A 54 -5.99 6.83 2.17
N PRO A 55 -6.44 8.04 2.53
CA PRO A 55 -7.88 8.38 2.49
C PRO A 55 -8.46 8.48 1.09
N TYR A 56 -7.63 8.48 0.04
CA TYR A 56 -8.08 8.55 -1.35
C TYR A 56 -8.92 7.32 -1.67
N ARG A 57 -10.06 7.54 -2.34
CA ARG A 57 -11.02 6.48 -2.62
C ARG A 57 -10.40 5.27 -3.32
N ARG A 58 -9.51 5.49 -4.30
CA ARG A 58 -8.87 4.38 -5.02
C ARG A 58 -8.02 3.49 -4.13
N CYS A 59 -7.42 4.02 -3.08
CA CYS A 59 -6.66 3.23 -2.10
C CYS A 59 -7.60 2.46 -1.17
N VAL A 60 -8.63 3.12 -0.67
CA VAL A 60 -9.64 2.50 0.21
C VAL A 60 -10.32 1.34 -0.52
N GLU A 61 -10.77 1.57 -1.74
CA GLU A 61 -11.43 0.54 -2.54
C GLU A 61 -10.51 -0.64 -2.86
N THR A 62 -9.19 -0.41 -2.94
CA THR A 62 -8.23 -1.49 -3.15
C THR A 62 -8.22 -2.47 -1.98
N LEU A 63 -8.39 -1.99 -0.76
CA LEU A 63 -8.33 -2.82 0.45
C LEU A 63 -9.69 -3.24 1.01
N GLU A 64 -10.81 -2.67 0.53
CA GLU A 64 -12.14 -3.03 1.03
C GLU A 64 -12.46 -4.51 0.90
N PRO A 65 -12.18 -5.19 -0.24
CA PRO A 65 -12.45 -6.63 -0.32
C PRO A 65 -11.67 -7.44 0.71
N LEU A 66 -10.42 -7.05 1.00
CA LEU A 66 -9.63 -7.69 2.05
C LEU A 66 -10.26 -7.46 3.43
N ALA A 67 -10.69 -6.23 3.70
CA ALA A 67 -11.32 -5.87 4.98
C ALA A 67 -12.57 -6.72 5.22
N VAL A 68 -13.40 -6.90 4.19
CA VAL A 68 -14.59 -7.76 4.27
C VAL A 68 -14.16 -9.22 4.54
N ALA A 69 -13.15 -9.71 3.82
CA ALA A 69 -12.71 -11.09 3.92
C ALA A 69 -12.19 -11.45 5.32
N ILE A 70 -11.53 -10.53 6.02
CA ILE A 70 -10.97 -10.80 7.35
C ILE A 70 -11.78 -10.18 8.49
N GLY A 71 -12.89 -9.50 8.18
CA GLY A 71 -13.81 -8.98 9.19
C GLY A 71 -13.29 -7.77 9.96
N CYS A 72 -12.56 -6.88 9.33
CA CYS A 72 -12.06 -5.65 9.95
C CYS A 72 -12.42 -4.42 9.13
N GLN A 73 -12.07 -3.23 9.64
CA GLN A 73 -12.27 -1.97 8.94
C GLN A 73 -10.96 -1.46 8.38
N VAL A 74 -11.04 -0.72 7.26
CA VAL A 74 -9.90 0.00 6.71
C VAL A 74 -9.69 1.27 7.56
N ARG A 75 -8.53 1.39 8.17
CA ARG A 75 -8.13 2.59 8.91
C ARG A 75 -7.50 3.58 7.95
N LEU A 76 -7.81 4.87 8.11
CA LEU A 76 -7.29 5.91 7.24
C LEU A 76 -6.13 6.65 7.91
N ASP A 77 -5.09 6.96 7.13
CA ASP A 77 -3.97 7.77 7.59
C ASP A 77 -3.51 8.71 6.48
N GLU A 78 -3.54 10.01 6.74
CA GLU A 78 -3.15 11.03 5.76
C GLU A 78 -1.68 10.91 5.35
N ALA A 79 -0.82 10.33 6.17
CA ALA A 79 0.59 10.13 5.82
C ALA A 79 0.76 9.25 4.58
N LEU A 80 -0.21 8.42 4.25
CA LEU A 80 -0.19 7.56 3.07
C LEU A 80 -0.75 8.24 1.82
N GLY A 81 -1.29 9.45 1.92
CA GLY A 81 -1.81 10.21 0.80
C GLY A 81 -0.74 10.74 -0.13
N GLU A 82 -1.13 11.13 -1.35
CA GLU A 82 -0.18 11.61 -2.36
C GLU A 82 0.61 12.84 -1.90
N PHE A 83 1.86 12.95 -2.35
CA PHE A 83 2.74 14.07 -2.04
C PHE A 83 2.34 15.37 -2.76
N PHE A 84 1.49 15.29 -3.78
CA PHE A 84 0.97 16.48 -4.45
C PHE A 84 0.09 17.34 -3.56
N THR A 85 -0.40 16.80 -2.44
CA THR A 85 -1.06 17.60 -1.42
C THR A 85 0.01 18.35 -0.64
N GLU A 86 -0.34 19.53 -0.11
CA GLU A 86 0.58 20.41 0.58
C GLU A 86 1.07 19.79 1.88
N ARG A 87 2.20 19.07 1.81
CA ARG A 87 2.86 18.51 2.99
C ARG A 87 4.28 19.03 3.08
N SER A 88 4.62 19.62 4.23
CA SER A 88 5.92 20.25 4.42
C SER A 88 7.04 19.25 4.75
N GLN A 89 6.71 18.09 5.36
CA GLN A 89 7.71 17.08 5.77
C GLN A 89 7.11 15.68 5.65
N PRO A 90 6.88 15.19 4.41
CA PRO A 90 6.21 13.90 4.23
C PRO A 90 6.98 12.70 4.80
N GLU A 91 8.33 12.72 4.73
CA GLU A 91 9.15 11.59 5.18
C GLU A 91 9.07 11.38 6.70
N ALA A 92 8.98 12.45 7.48
CA ALA A 92 8.89 12.35 8.94
C ALA A 92 7.62 11.60 9.37
N GLY A 93 6.49 11.95 8.75
CA GLY A 93 5.22 11.27 9.02
C GLY A 93 5.23 9.81 8.60
N LEU A 94 5.84 9.51 7.46
CA LEU A 94 5.98 8.15 6.96
C LEU A 94 6.81 7.29 7.90
N MET A 95 7.92 7.80 8.38
CA MET A 95 8.79 7.03 9.30
C MET A 95 8.08 6.72 10.61
N THR A 96 7.39 7.70 11.17
CA THR A 96 6.59 7.51 12.38
C THR A 96 5.52 6.43 12.16
N LEU A 97 4.81 6.51 11.04
CA LEU A 97 3.78 5.51 10.69
C LEU A 97 4.39 4.10 10.59
N LEU A 98 5.47 3.95 9.81
CA LEU A 98 6.09 2.65 9.57
C LEU A 98 6.55 2.00 10.87
N GLN A 99 7.13 2.78 11.78
CA GLN A 99 7.61 2.28 13.07
C GLN A 99 6.47 1.88 14.01
N SER A 100 5.29 2.46 13.82
CA SER A 100 4.12 2.18 14.66
C SER A 100 3.30 0.97 14.19
N LEU A 101 3.55 0.48 12.97
CA LEU A 101 2.75 -0.61 12.41
C LEU A 101 2.98 -1.93 13.14
N PRO A 102 1.91 -2.66 13.46
CA PRO A 102 2.07 -4.02 13.97
C PRO A 102 2.55 -4.98 12.87
N ASP A 103 3.05 -6.13 13.28
CA ASP A 103 3.44 -7.18 12.35
C ASP A 103 2.25 -7.62 11.50
N ARG A 104 2.48 -7.92 10.24
CA ARG A 104 1.49 -8.31 9.25
C ARG A 104 0.45 -7.24 8.93
N ALA A 105 0.76 -5.97 9.20
CA ALA A 105 -0.08 -4.86 8.73
C ALA A 105 -0.10 -4.82 7.20
N VAL A 106 -1.24 -4.48 6.63
CA VAL A 106 -1.38 -4.21 5.19
C VAL A 106 -1.70 -2.73 5.03
N ILE A 107 -0.88 -2.02 4.27
CA ILE A 107 -1.08 -0.58 4.02
C ILE A 107 -1.16 -0.31 2.53
N CYS A 108 -1.96 0.66 2.13
CA CYS A 108 -2.14 1.04 0.71
C CYS A 108 -1.81 2.51 0.49
N SER A 109 -1.07 2.78 -0.56
CA SER A 109 -0.65 4.12 -0.91
C SER A 109 -0.49 4.29 -2.42
N HIS A 110 0.23 5.32 -2.82
CA HIS A 110 0.29 5.84 -4.18
C HIS A 110 1.67 5.66 -4.82
N GLY A 111 1.71 5.84 -6.14
CA GLY A 111 2.92 5.65 -6.93
C GLY A 111 4.04 6.65 -6.67
N ASP A 112 3.79 7.78 -6.00
CA ASP A 112 4.83 8.72 -5.56
C ASP A 112 5.29 8.43 -4.13
N VAL A 113 4.41 7.94 -3.28
CA VAL A 113 4.71 7.66 -1.86
C VAL A 113 5.50 6.36 -1.71
N ILE A 114 5.13 5.32 -2.43
CA ILE A 114 5.75 4.00 -2.29
C ILE A 114 7.25 4.03 -2.60
N PRO A 115 7.71 4.62 -3.71
CA PRO A 115 9.15 4.75 -3.93
C PRO A 115 9.85 5.56 -2.84
N ALA A 116 9.20 6.58 -2.30
CA ALA A 116 9.76 7.36 -1.20
C ALA A 116 9.95 6.49 0.06
N ILE A 117 8.99 5.64 0.38
CA ILE A 117 9.10 4.69 1.50
C ILE A 117 10.27 3.73 1.26
N ILE A 118 10.35 3.12 0.08
CA ILE A 118 11.40 2.15 -0.23
C ILE A 118 12.78 2.82 -0.14
N ASN A 119 12.95 4.02 -0.70
CA ASN A 119 14.21 4.74 -0.65
C ASN A 119 14.58 5.14 0.79
N LEU A 120 13.62 5.59 1.57
CA LEU A 120 13.83 5.95 2.98
C LEU A 120 14.35 4.74 3.78
N LEU A 121 13.75 3.57 3.57
CA LEU A 121 14.17 2.35 4.28
C LEU A 121 15.50 1.82 3.78
N LYS A 122 15.79 1.94 2.47
CA LYS A 122 17.10 1.59 1.91
C LYS A 122 18.20 2.45 2.53
N ASP A 123 17.96 3.75 2.68
CA ASP A 123 18.92 4.66 3.30
C ASP A 123 19.20 4.29 4.76
N ARG A 124 18.31 3.54 5.39
CA ARG A 124 18.45 3.05 6.75
C ARG A 124 18.93 1.59 6.82
N GLY A 125 19.38 1.03 5.71
CA GLY A 125 20.02 -0.28 5.66
C GLY A 125 19.17 -1.43 5.13
N MET A 126 17.94 -1.18 4.68
CA MET A 126 17.13 -2.24 4.10
C MET A 126 17.67 -2.69 2.74
N HIS A 127 17.70 -4.00 2.51
CA HIS A 127 18.10 -4.59 1.23
C HIS A 127 16.88 -5.01 0.43
N VAL A 128 16.87 -4.64 -0.85
CA VAL A 128 15.82 -5.06 -1.80
C VAL A 128 16.32 -6.29 -2.54
N HIS A 129 15.52 -7.36 -2.52
CA HIS A 129 15.78 -8.62 -3.20
C HIS A 129 14.86 -8.78 -4.40
N GLY A 130 15.41 -9.26 -5.52
CA GLY A 130 14.63 -9.50 -6.73
C GLY A 130 14.29 -8.22 -7.49
N GLU A 131 13.39 -8.34 -8.44
CA GLU A 131 12.99 -7.22 -9.30
C GLU A 131 11.99 -6.31 -8.58
N PRO A 132 12.24 -5.00 -8.53
CA PRO A 132 11.24 -4.05 -8.02
C PRO A 132 9.96 -4.07 -8.84
N GLN A 133 8.83 -3.85 -8.19
CA GLN A 133 7.53 -3.73 -8.85
C GLN A 133 6.89 -2.42 -8.41
N TRP A 134 6.53 -1.60 -9.39
CA TRP A 134 5.98 -0.26 -9.13
C TRP A 134 4.56 -0.08 -9.68
N GLN A 135 4.01 -1.08 -10.37
CA GLN A 135 2.73 -1.00 -11.05
C GLN A 135 1.57 -0.95 -10.05
N LYS A 136 0.45 -0.44 -10.51
CA LYS A 136 -0.82 -0.49 -9.75
C LYS A 136 -1.13 -1.93 -9.38
N ALA A 137 -1.58 -2.13 -8.13
CA ALA A 137 -1.85 -3.43 -7.52
C ALA A 137 -0.61 -4.29 -7.28
N SER A 138 0.59 -3.76 -7.40
CA SER A 138 1.80 -4.44 -6.93
C SER A 138 1.88 -4.35 -5.40
N VAL A 139 2.63 -5.28 -4.81
CA VAL A 139 2.79 -5.36 -3.35
C VAL A 139 4.25 -5.47 -3.00
N TRP A 140 4.70 -4.66 -2.06
CA TRP A 140 6.01 -4.81 -1.43
C TRP A 140 5.85 -5.56 -0.12
N VAL A 141 6.64 -6.59 0.06
CA VAL A 141 6.74 -7.34 1.31
C VAL A 141 7.96 -6.82 2.05
N LEU A 142 7.73 -6.09 3.13
CA LEU A 142 8.79 -5.46 3.93
C LEU A 142 8.98 -6.30 5.18
N GLU A 143 10.11 -6.99 5.27
CA GLU A 143 10.41 -7.82 6.45
C GLU A 143 11.23 -7.02 7.44
N ARG A 144 10.82 -7.05 8.68
CA ARG A 144 11.51 -6.35 9.76
C ARG A 144 11.79 -7.28 10.93
N ASP A 145 12.86 -6.93 11.66
CA ASP A 145 13.24 -7.55 12.91
C ASP A 145 13.13 -6.47 13.98
N GLY A 146 12.14 -6.58 14.86
CA GLY A 146 11.77 -5.49 15.74
C GLY A 146 11.27 -4.30 14.95
N LYS A 147 11.91 -3.14 15.10
CA LYS A 147 11.57 -1.92 14.35
C LYS A 147 12.47 -1.68 13.14
N GLN A 148 13.46 -2.56 12.91
CA GLN A 148 14.41 -2.43 11.82
C GLN A 148 13.90 -3.18 10.60
N PHE A 149 13.58 -2.46 9.53
CA PHE A 149 13.25 -3.07 8.24
C PHE A 149 14.54 -3.57 7.60
N ALA A 150 14.63 -4.87 7.40
CA ALA A 150 15.85 -5.52 6.96
C ALA A 150 15.85 -5.85 5.47
N THR A 151 14.74 -6.37 4.94
CA THR A 151 14.65 -6.81 3.55
C THR A 151 13.30 -6.42 2.95
N ALA A 152 13.28 -6.28 1.63
CA ALA A 152 12.07 -6.05 0.86
C ALA A 152 12.11 -6.87 -0.42
N SER A 153 10.97 -7.39 -0.80
CA SER A 153 10.75 -8.00 -2.11
C SER A 153 9.38 -7.58 -2.61
N ALA A 154 9.15 -7.70 -3.93
CA ALA A 154 7.91 -7.19 -4.52
C ALA A 154 7.19 -8.27 -5.31
N TRP A 155 5.86 -8.24 -5.22
CA TRP A 155 4.99 -9.08 -6.07
C TRP A 155 4.48 -8.25 -7.23
N PRO A 156 4.47 -8.78 -8.46
CA PRO A 156 3.79 -8.11 -9.56
C PRO A 156 2.29 -8.06 -9.30
N PRO A 157 1.56 -7.20 -10.03
CA PRO A 157 0.11 -7.17 -9.91
C PRO A 157 -0.49 -8.54 -10.23
N PRO A 158 -1.61 -8.90 -9.59
CA PRO A 158 -2.28 -10.15 -9.94
C PRO A 158 -2.79 -10.10 -11.38
N ALA A 159 -2.72 -11.22 -12.07
CA ALA A 159 -3.29 -11.35 -13.41
C ALA A 159 -4.81 -11.33 -13.30
N VAL A 160 -5.46 -10.46 -14.06
CA VAL A 160 -6.92 -10.38 -14.12
C VAL A 160 -7.35 -10.25 -15.58
N ASP A 161 -8.50 -10.80 -15.90
CA ASP A 161 -9.05 -10.77 -17.26
C ASP A 161 -9.71 -9.42 -17.59
#